data_9950318502bc4ae0fec3e178236b6cfa
#
_entry.id   9950318502bc4ae0fec3e178236b6cfa
#
_cell.length_a   1.000
_cell.length_b   1.000
_cell.length_c   1.000
_cell.angle_alpha   90.00
_cell.angle_beta   90.00
_cell.angle_gamma   90.00
#
_symmetry.space_group_name_H-M   'P 1'
#
loop_
_entity.id
_entity.type
_entity.pdbx_description
1 polymer ?
#
loop_
_entity_poly.entity_id
_entity_poly.type
_entity_poly.pdbx_seq_one_letter_code
_entity_poly.pdbx_strand_id
1 'polypeptide(L)'
;MHEVGYWEGAIDENTPTKPMSLYAIAKNSLREMIDIFVKQHNTIFQWTRGFYIIGDDLRSNSIFSKIVQAEKEGKDKFPFTTGKNLYDFITVDGLAKQIVAVASQTEVDGIINCCTGNPVSLADEVESFIKQNGFKIKLEYGVYPEREYDSPGIWGDPTKINC
;
A
#
# COMPACT_ATOMS: atom_id res chain seq x y z
N MET A 1 5.66 2.70 0.73
CA MET A 1 5.34 3.92 -0.05
C MET A 1 5.13 5.18 0.81
N HIS A 2 4.86 5.11 2.10
CA HIS A 2 4.63 6.29 2.98
C HIS A 2 5.75 7.33 2.99
N GLU A 3 6.97 6.95 2.62
CA GLU A 3 8.12 7.86 2.50
C GLU A 3 7.98 8.91 1.41
N VAL A 4 7.17 8.64 0.37
CA VAL A 4 6.90 9.58 -0.73
C VAL A 4 5.98 10.72 -0.26
N GLY A 5 5.07 10.44 0.68
CA GLY A 5 4.08 11.41 1.15
C GLY A 5 2.95 11.61 0.15
N TYR A 6 2.44 12.85 0.04
CA TYR A 6 1.41 13.18 -0.94
C TYR A 6 2.01 13.15 -2.35
N TRP A 7 1.41 12.36 -3.22
CA TRP A 7 1.81 12.21 -4.62
C TRP A 7 0.59 11.83 -5.46
N GLU A 8 0.60 12.19 -6.71
CA GLU A 8 -0.46 11.82 -7.65
C GLU A 8 0.17 11.11 -8.85
N GLY A 9 -0.26 9.87 -9.09
CA GLY A 9 0.24 9.04 -10.18
C GLY A 9 1.15 7.89 -9.74
N ALA A 10 1.88 7.33 -10.71
CA ALA A 10 2.86 6.27 -10.47
C ALA A 10 4.07 6.79 -9.69
N ILE A 11 4.60 5.95 -8.79
CA ILE A 11 5.88 6.21 -8.12
C ILE A 11 6.91 5.17 -8.53
N ASP A 12 8.12 5.64 -8.81
CA ASP A 12 9.30 4.84 -9.13
C ASP A 12 10.41 5.02 -8.08
N GLU A 13 11.61 4.53 -8.35
CA GLU A 13 12.76 4.71 -7.47
C GLU A 13 13.27 6.16 -7.41
N ASN A 14 12.99 6.97 -8.43
CA ASN A 14 13.43 8.36 -8.54
C ASN A 14 12.42 9.35 -7.97
N THR A 15 11.21 8.87 -7.63
CA THR A 15 10.18 9.73 -7.07
C THR A 15 10.64 10.35 -5.75
N PRO A 16 10.62 11.69 -5.61
CA PRO A 16 11.09 12.38 -4.43
C PRO A 16 10.37 11.93 -3.16
N THR A 17 11.11 11.79 -2.06
CA THR A 17 10.53 11.48 -0.75
C THR A 17 10.19 12.75 0.01
N LYS A 18 8.96 12.82 0.53
CA LYS A 18 8.46 13.91 1.37
C LYS A 18 7.57 13.33 2.48
N PRO A 19 8.15 12.59 3.44
CA PRO A 19 7.37 11.88 4.45
C PRO A 19 6.55 12.84 5.31
N MET A 20 5.27 12.51 5.56
CA MET A 20 4.31 13.34 6.28
C MET A 20 3.89 12.78 7.63
N SER A 21 4.53 11.72 8.12
CA SER A 21 4.28 11.13 9.44
C SER A 21 5.58 10.72 10.12
N LEU A 22 5.56 10.63 11.44
CA LEU A 22 6.74 10.18 12.22
C LEU A 22 7.22 8.79 11.76
N TYR A 23 6.29 7.88 11.48
CA TYR A 23 6.59 6.57 10.92
C TYR A 23 7.32 6.68 9.57
N ALA A 24 6.78 7.48 8.65
CA ALA A 24 7.36 7.65 7.32
C ALA A 24 8.73 8.33 7.38
N ILE A 25 8.91 9.33 8.25
CA ILE A 25 10.20 9.98 8.51
C ILE A 25 11.23 8.95 9.01
N ALA A 26 10.88 8.17 10.03
CA ALA A 26 11.78 7.16 10.58
C ALA A 26 12.18 6.10 9.54
N LYS A 27 11.22 5.63 8.74
CA LYS A 27 11.48 4.66 7.66
C LYS A 27 12.37 5.23 6.56
N ASN A 28 12.12 6.46 6.13
CA ASN A 28 12.95 7.11 5.11
C ASN A 28 14.37 7.36 5.61
N SER A 29 14.51 7.85 6.85
CA SER A 29 15.82 8.07 7.45
C SER A 29 16.62 6.75 7.59
N LEU A 30 15.95 5.66 7.99
CA LEU A 30 16.57 4.33 8.03
C LEU A 30 17.07 3.91 6.65
N ARG A 31 16.25 4.09 5.60
CA ARG A 31 16.63 3.78 4.22
C ARG A 31 17.89 4.54 3.80
N GLU A 32 17.91 5.85 4.04
CA GLU A 32 19.04 6.71 3.68
C GLU A 32 20.32 6.33 4.45
N MET A 33 20.21 6.05 5.74
CA MET A 33 21.34 5.58 6.55
C MET A 33 21.90 4.26 6.04
N ILE A 34 21.02 3.29 5.73
CA ILE A 34 21.45 1.99 5.20
C ILE A 34 22.07 2.16 3.81
N ASP A 35 21.51 2.98 2.93
CA ASP A 35 22.07 3.23 1.60
C ASP A 35 23.50 3.77 1.66
N ILE A 36 23.78 4.71 2.56
CA ILE A 36 25.14 5.20 2.81
C ILE A 36 26.05 4.10 3.35
N PHE A 37 25.56 3.32 4.31
CA PHE A 37 26.34 2.25 4.92
C PHE A 37 26.73 1.18 3.91
N VAL A 38 25.79 0.69 3.09
CA VAL A 38 26.06 -0.38 2.12
C VAL A 38 27.02 0.05 1.01
N LYS A 39 26.96 1.33 0.59
CA LYS A 39 27.90 1.91 -0.36
C LYS A 39 29.34 1.88 0.15
N GLN A 40 29.54 2.13 1.46
CA GLN A 40 30.86 2.06 2.10
C GLN A 40 31.39 0.64 2.23
N HIS A 41 30.52 -0.38 2.24
CA HIS A 41 30.87 -1.78 2.46
C HIS A 41 30.73 -2.64 1.21
N ASN A 42 30.47 -2.03 0.05
CA ASN A 42 30.28 -2.73 -1.23
C ASN A 42 29.28 -3.89 -1.13
N THR A 43 28.14 -3.62 -0.50
CA THR A 43 27.07 -4.59 -0.25
C THR A 43 25.85 -4.23 -1.11
N ILE A 44 25.12 -5.25 -1.58
CA ILE A 44 23.89 -5.04 -2.34
C ILE A 44 22.79 -4.52 -1.42
N PHE A 45 22.10 -3.51 -1.90
CA PHE A 45 20.98 -2.88 -1.18
C PHE A 45 19.68 -3.05 -1.93
N GLN A 46 18.71 -3.69 -1.30
CA GLN A 46 17.37 -3.89 -1.84
C GLN A 46 16.36 -3.35 -0.83
N TRP A 47 15.77 -2.21 -1.15
CA TRP A 47 14.73 -1.58 -0.35
C TRP A 47 13.35 -1.84 -0.97
N THR A 48 12.62 -2.83 -0.44
CA THR A 48 11.27 -3.15 -0.91
C THR A 48 10.26 -2.13 -0.40
N ARG A 49 9.53 -1.52 -1.33
CA ARG A 49 8.49 -0.54 -1.06
C ARG A 49 7.12 -1.18 -1.31
N GLY A 50 6.46 -1.64 -0.23
CA GLY A 50 5.12 -2.23 -0.30
C GLY A 50 4.04 -1.18 -0.46
N PHE A 51 2.96 -1.56 -1.15
CA PHE A 51 1.79 -0.72 -1.39
C PHE A 51 0.63 -1.10 -0.46
N TYR A 52 -0.62 -0.92 -0.86
CA TYR A 52 -1.78 -1.20 0.00
C TYR A 52 -2.02 -2.71 0.11
N ILE A 53 -1.67 -3.28 1.25
CA ILE A 53 -1.71 -4.73 1.48
C ILE A 53 -3.11 -5.13 1.91
N ILE A 54 -3.68 -6.11 1.20
CA ILE A 54 -4.93 -6.77 1.56
C ILE A 54 -4.60 -8.14 2.15
N GLY A 55 -5.09 -8.38 3.35
CA GLY A 55 -4.89 -9.65 4.04
C GLY A 55 -5.96 -9.90 5.07
N ASP A 56 -5.95 -11.10 5.62
CA ASP A 56 -6.96 -11.63 6.55
C ASP A 56 -6.63 -11.29 8.02
N ASP A 57 -5.95 -10.18 8.28
CA ASP A 57 -5.60 -9.75 9.63
C ASP A 57 -6.71 -8.93 10.29
N LEU A 58 -7.57 -9.60 11.05
CA LEU A 58 -8.62 -8.98 11.85
C LEU A 58 -8.11 -8.05 12.96
N ARG A 59 -6.79 -8.08 13.26
CA ARG A 59 -6.17 -7.21 14.27
C ARG A 59 -5.61 -5.91 13.67
N SER A 60 -5.64 -5.79 12.36
CA SER A 60 -5.21 -4.56 11.70
C SER A 60 -6.26 -3.44 11.84
N ASN A 61 -5.83 -2.19 11.70
CA ASN A 61 -6.73 -1.03 11.63
C ASN A 61 -7.15 -0.71 10.18
N SER A 62 -7.05 -1.70 9.27
CA SER A 62 -7.42 -1.52 7.87
C SER A 62 -8.94 -1.32 7.73
N ILE A 63 -9.36 -0.74 6.62
CA ILE A 63 -10.78 -0.60 6.30
C ILE A 63 -11.45 -1.97 6.16
N PHE A 64 -10.74 -2.96 5.62
CA PHE A 64 -11.23 -4.33 5.47
C PHE A 64 -11.53 -4.98 6.82
N SER A 65 -10.63 -4.86 7.80
CA SER A 65 -10.84 -5.37 9.16
C SER A 65 -12.01 -4.69 9.85
N LYS A 66 -12.19 -3.38 9.65
CA LYS A 66 -13.33 -2.63 10.20
C LYS A 66 -14.67 -3.07 9.60
N ILE A 67 -14.70 -3.39 8.30
CA ILE A 67 -15.90 -3.92 7.63
C ILE A 67 -16.24 -5.30 8.16
N VAL A 68 -15.26 -6.20 8.30
CA VAL A 68 -15.47 -7.52 8.91
C VAL A 68 -16.04 -7.39 10.32
N GLN A 69 -15.50 -6.46 11.11
CA GLN A 69 -15.99 -6.22 12.46
C GLN A 69 -17.44 -5.68 12.47
N ALA A 70 -17.74 -4.73 11.58
CA ALA A 70 -19.10 -4.16 11.47
C ALA A 70 -20.12 -5.22 11.01
N GLU A 71 -19.77 -6.09 10.06
CA GLU A 71 -20.61 -7.22 9.64
C GLU A 71 -20.85 -8.18 10.80
N LYS A 72 -19.82 -8.53 11.59
CA LYS A 72 -19.95 -9.39 12.78
C LYS A 72 -20.85 -8.77 13.87
N GLU A 73 -20.85 -7.46 13.98
CA GLU A 73 -21.72 -6.68 14.88
C GLU A 73 -23.16 -6.57 14.36
N GLY A 74 -23.46 -7.11 13.18
CA GLY A 74 -24.78 -7.07 12.56
C GLY A 74 -25.19 -5.68 12.06
N LYS A 75 -24.21 -4.84 11.70
CA LYS A 75 -24.49 -3.53 11.10
C LYS A 75 -24.90 -3.67 9.65
N ASP A 76 -25.99 -3.01 9.27
CA ASP A 76 -26.47 -2.99 7.89
C ASP A 76 -25.67 -2.03 7.00
N LYS A 77 -25.00 -1.03 7.61
CA LYS A 77 -24.36 0.07 6.92
C LYS A 77 -22.98 0.38 7.51
N PHE A 78 -22.07 0.80 6.64
CA PHE A 78 -20.72 1.22 7.00
C PHE A 78 -20.46 2.63 6.46
N PRO A 79 -20.16 3.63 7.33
CA PRO A 79 -19.80 4.98 6.89
C PRO A 79 -18.55 4.94 6.03
N PHE A 80 -18.62 5.48 4.83
CA PHE A 80 -17.57 5.41 3.85
C PHE A 80 -17.26 6.78 3.26
N THR A 81 -16.06 6.98 2.72
CA THR A 81 -15.69 8.18 1.97
C THR A 81 -16.39 8.18 0.60
N THR A 82 -16.00 9.05 -0.31
CA THR A 82 -16.46 8.91 -1.71
C THR A 82 -15.93 7.66 -2.38
N GLY A 83 -14.84 7.08 -1.86
CA GLY A 83 -14.20 5.88 -2.37
C GLY A 83 -13.50 6.06 -3.74
N LYS A 84 -13.35 7.28 -4.22
CA LYS A 84 -12.82 7.59 -5.56
C LYS A 84 -11.30 7.50 -5.66
N ASN A 85 -10.60 7.56 -4.52
CA ASN A 85 -9.14 7.49 -4.50
C ASN A 85 -8.66 6.17 -5.13
N LEU A 86 -7.65 6.28 -5.98
CA LEU A 86 -7.05 5.14 -6.67
C LEU A 86 -5.83 4.63 -5.90
N TYR A 87 -5.80 3.35 -5.60
CA TYR A 87 -4.69 2.72 -4.88
C TYR A 87 -4.25 1.42 -5.55
N ASP A 88 -2.97 1.10 -5.38
CA ASP A 88 -2.39 -0.16 -5.80
C ASP A 88 -2.52 -1.18 -4.68
N PHE A 89 -3.48 -2.07 -4.80
CA PHE A 89 -3.72 -3.12 -3.81
C PHE A 89 -2.97 -4.40 -4.17
N ILE A 90 -2.29 -4.97 -3.20
CA ILE A 90 -1.59 -6.24 -3.33
C ILE A 90 -1.98 -7.18 -2.20
N THR A 91 -2.22 -8.45 -2.51
CA THR A 91 -2.49 -9.45 -1.47
C THR A 91 -1.23 -9.77 -0.67
N VAL A 92 -1.38 -10.25 0.57
CA VAL A 92 -0.25 -10.71 1.40
C VAL A 92 0.58 -11.76 0.65
N ASP A 93 -0.07 -12.72 -0.02
CA ASP A 93 0.61 -13.76 -0.81
C ASP A 93 1.35 -13.17 -2.01
N GLY A 94 0.75 -12.20 -2.70
CA GLY A 94 1.38 -11.49 -3.81
C GLY A 94 2.63 -10.73 -3.36
N LEU A 95 2.51 -9.99 -2.27
CA LEU A 95 3.64 -9.27 -1.67
C LEU A 95 4.76 -10.23 -1.22
N ALA A 96 4.40 -11.34 -0.55
CA ALA A 96 5.37 -12.33 -0.11
C ALA A 96 6.15 -12.95 -1.28
N LYS A 97 5.46 -13.28 -2.38
CA LYS A 97 6.11 -13.79 -3.61
C LYS A 97 7.08 -12.77 -4.18
N GLN A 98 6.70 -11.50 -4.26
CA GLN A 98 7.57 -10.44 -4.76
C GLN A 98 8.79 -10.23 -3.86
N ILE A 99 8.63 -10.23 -2.53
CA ILE A 99 9.74 -10.12 -1.58
C ILE A 99 10.70 -11.31 -1.73
N VAL A 100 10.19 -12.53 -1.88
CA VAL A 100 11.02 -13.71 -2.12
C VAL A 100 11.78 -13.58 -3.44
N ALA A 101 11.12 -13.15 -4.51
CA ALA A 101 11.77 -12.93 -5.81
C ALA A 101 12.92 -11.92 -5.70
N VAL A 102 12.68 -10.77 -5.02
CA VAL A 102 13.72 -9.77 -4.77
C VAL A 102 14.89 -10.35 -3.97
N ALA A 103 14.62 -11.09 -2.89
CA ALA A 103 15.65 -11.67 -2.03
C ALA A 103 16.44 -12.81 -2.69
N SER A 104 15.92 -13.43 -3.76
CA SER A 104 16.51 -14.57 -4.44
C SER A 104 17.47 -14.16 -5.58
N GLN A 105 17.67 -12.88 -5.83
CA GLN A 105 18.50 -12.36 -6.91
C GLN A 105 19.33 -11.15 -6.41
N THR A 106 20.35 -10.77 -7.20
CA THR A 106 21.28 -9.68 -6.89
C THR A 106 21.51 -8.71 -8.05
N GLU A 107 20.81 -8.90 -9.16
CA GLU A 107 20.96 -8.12 -10.38
C GLU A 107 20.16 -6.81 -10.33
N VAL A 108 18.99 -6.85 -9.67
CA VAL A 108 18.13 -5.68 -9.45
C VAL A 108 18.28 -5.22 -8.00
N ASP A 109 18.75 -4.00 -7.81
CA ASP A 109 19.03 -3.41 -6.50
C ASP A 109 18.35 -2.03 -6.29
N GLY A 110 18.69 -1.38 -5.19
CA GLY A 110 18.15 -0.08 -4.81
C GLY A 110 16.69 -0.17 -4.34
N ILE A 111 15.89 0.82 -4.69
CA ILE A 111 14.46 0.86 -4.35
C ILE A 111 13.68 0.00 -5.36
N ILE A 112 12.90 -0.94 -4.86
CA ILE A 112 12.08 -1.86 -5.66
C ILE A 112 10.64 -1.78 -5.15
N ASN A 113 9.72 -1.37 -6.02
CA ASN A 113 8.30 -1.33 -5.68
C ASN A 113 7.69 -2.73 -5.72
N CYS A 114 7.21 -3.21 -4.58
CA CYS A 114 6.42 -4.44 -4.49
C CYS A 114 4.95 -4.05 -4.65
N CYS A 115 4.45 -4.13 -5.86
CA CYS A 115 3.18 -3.57 -6.29
C CYS A 115 2.58 -4.37 -7.45
N THR A 116 1.34 -4.03 -7.85
CA THR A 116 0.70 -4.59 -9.05
C THR A 116 0.84 -3.69 -10.27
N GLY A 117 1.03 -2.40 -10.06
CA GLY A 117 1.02 -1.39 -11.10
C GLY A 117 -0.39 -1.06 -11.63
N ASN A 118 -1.43 -1.68 -11.07
CA ASN A 118 -2.81 -1.54 -11.52
C ASN A 118 -3.65 -0.85 -10.42
N PRO A 119 -3.79 0.48 -10.47
CA PRO A 119 -4.60 1.18 -9.48
C PRO A 119 -6.09 0.89 -9.68
N VAL A 120 -6.79 0.63 -8.58
CA VAL A 120 -8.24 0.51 -8.54
C VAL A 120 -8.83 1.46 -7.52
N SER A 121 -10.11 1.84 -7.67
CA SER A 121 -10.74 2.71 -6.70
C SER A 121 -10.92 2.00 -5.35
N LEU A 122 -10.83 2.76 -4.27
CA LEU A 122 -11.10 2.22 -2.93
C LEU A 122 -12.52 1.64 -2.85
N ALA A 123 -13.48 2.25 -3.56
CA ALA A 123 -14.84 1.75 -3.63
C ALA A 123 -14.91 0.37 -4.29
N ASP A 124 -14.34 0.23 -5.49
CA ASP A 124 -14.39 -1.03 -6.25
C ASP A 124 -13.72 -2.17 -5.47
N GLU A 125 -12.58 -1.89 -4.84
CA GLU A 125 -11.87 -2.90 -4.05
C GLU A 125 -12.67 -3.33 -2.83
N VAL A 126 -13.26 -2.38 -2.10
CA VAL A 126 -14.05 -2.68 -0.90
C VAL A 126 -15.38 -3.37 -1.27
N GLU A 127 -16.04 -2.98 -2.33
CA GLU A 127 -17.25 -3.66 -2.81
C GLU A 127 -16.96 -5.09 -3.27
N SER A 128 -15.83 -5.27 -3.97
CA SER A 128 -15.34 -6.61 -4.36
C SER A 128 -15.10 -7.49 -3.13
N PHE A 129 -14.44 -6.95 -2.12
CA PHE A 129 -14.20 -7.64 -0.85
C PHE A 129 -15.50 -8.03 -0.13
N ILE A 130 -16.46 -7.11 -0.02
CA ILE A 130 -17.78 -7.37 0.57
C ILE A 130 -18.48 -8.52 -0.17
N LYS A 131 -18.50 -8.45 -1.51
CA LYS A 131 -19.12 -9.46 -2.36
C LYS A 131 -18.46 -10.83 -2.25
N GLN A 132 -17.13 -10.88 -2.29
CA GLN A 132 -16.36 -12.14 -2.20
C GLN A 132 -16.55 -12.86 -0.86
N ASN A 133 -16.75 -12.10 0.23
CA ASN A 133 -17.00 -12.66 1.56
C ASN A 133 -18.48 -12.92 1.84
N GLY A 134 -19.38 -12.61 0.92
CA GLY A 134 -20.82 -12.79 1.10
C GLY A 134 -21.43 -11.90 2.20
N PHE A 135 -20.80 -10.77 2.51
CA PHE A 135 -21.27 -9.82 3.51
C PHE A 135 -22.51 -9.07 3.03
N LYS A 136 -23.36 -8.66 3.98
CA LYS A 136 -24.62 -7.94 3.71
C LYS A 136 -24.50 -6.45 3.91
N ILE A 137 -23.46 -6.01 4.60
CA ILE A 137 -23.20 -4.60 4.91
C ILE A 137 -23.12 -3.76 3.64
N LYS A 138 -23.70 -2.56 3.66
CA LYS A 138 -23.72 -1.62 2.54
C LYS A 138 -22.88 -0.39 2.88
N LEU A 139 -22.13 0.11 1.91
CA LEU A 139 -21.37 1.34 2.08
C LEU A 139 -22.28 2.57 2.02
N GLU A 140 -22.13 3.48 2.99
CA GLU A 140 -22.75 4.81 2.98
C GLU A 140 -21.73 5.83 2.48
N TYR A 141 -21.76 6.08 1.19
CA TYR A 141 -20.79 6.95 0.51
C TYR A 141 -20.90 8.41 0.95
N GLY A 142 -19.75 9.08 1.10
CA GLY A 142 -19.66 10.51 1.44
C GLY A 142 -20.00 10.86 2.89
N VAL A 143 -20.30 9.88 3.74
CA VAL A 143 -20.60 10.10 5.17
C VAL A 143 -19.31 10.29 5.96
N TYR A 144 -18.25 9.54 5.61
CA TYR A 144 -16.95 9.70 6.22
C TYR A 144 -16.13 10.75 5.44
N PRO A 145 -15.55 11.75 6.12
CA PRO A 145 -14.81 12.81 5.43
C PRO A 145 -13.52 12.26 4.80
N GLU A 146 -13.18 12.78 3.63
CA GLU A 146 -11.87 12.57 3.04
C GLU A 146 -10.81 13.36 3.82
N ARG A 147 -9.60 12.84 3.83
CA ARG A 147 -8.47 13.49 4.49
C ARG A 147 -7.70 14.29 3.45
N GLU A 148 -7.38 15.53 3.76
CA GLU A 148 -6.64 16.42 2.85
C GLU A 148 -5.26 15.89 2.43
N TYR A 149 -4.67 14.98 3.22
CA TYR A 149 -3.37 14.37 2.92
C TYR A 149 -3.47 13.04 2.16
N ASP A 150 -4.68 12.53 1.90
CA ASP A 150 -4.85 11.33 1.09
C ASP A 150 -4.67 11.69 -0.39
N SER A 151 -3.77 10.98 -1.06
CA SER A 151 -3.54 11.15 -2.50
C SER A 151 -4.79 10.77 -3.29
N PRO A 152 -5.17 11.54 -4.33
CA PRO A 152 -6.30 11.17 -5.20
C PRO A 152 -6.06 9.85 -5.94
N GLY A 153 -4.78 9.56 -6.25
CA GLY A 153 -4.36 8.29 -6.82
C GLY A 153 -2.86 8.09 -6.67
N ILE A 154 -2.46 6.95 -6.11
CA ILE A 154 -1.06 6.58 -5.95
C ILE A 154 -0.87 5.08 -6.16
N TRP A 155 0.07 4.72 -7.04
CA TRP A 155 0.40 3.33 -7.37
C TRP A 155 1.89 3.17 -7.66
N GLY A 156 2.38 1.94 -7.68
CA GLY A 156 3.78 1.65 -7.97
C GLY A 156 4.05 1.46 -9.45
N ASP A 157 5.23 1.88 -9.90
CA ASP A 157 5.81 1.41 -11.15
C ASP A 157 6.36 -0.02 -10.91
N PRO A 158 5.82 -1.05 -11.61
CA PRO A 158 6.22 -2.44 -11.40
C PRO A 158 7.44 -2.85 -12.26
N THR A 159 8.10 -1.94 -12.95
CA THR A 159 9.16 -2.27 -13.92
C THR A 159 10.23 -3.15 -13.28
N LYS A 160 10.78 -2.75 -12.14
CA LYS A 160 11.85 -3.51 -11.45
C LYS A 160 11.41 -4.85 -10.87
N ILE A 161 10.14 -5.02 -10.53
CA ILE A 161 9.66 -6.29 -9.96
C ILE A 161 9.30 -7.31 -11.05
N ASN A 162 9.15 -6.86 -12.29
CA ASN A 162 8.84 -7.69 -13.46
C ASN A 162 10.07 -8.04 -14.30
N CYS A 163 11.28 -7.60 -13.88
CA CYS A 163 12.57 -7.88 -14.56
C CYS A 163 13.13 -9.29 -14.26
#